data_74e3f0e6a23099d94a734b6054487966
#
_entry.id   74e3f0e6a23099d94a734b6054487966
#
_cell.length_a   1.000
_cell.length_b   1.000
_cell.length_c   1.000
_cell.angle_alpha   90.00
_cell.angle_beta   90.00
_cell.angle_gamma   90.00
#
_symmetry.space_group_name_H-M   'P 1'
#
loop_
_entity.id
_entity.type
_entity.pdbx_description
1 polymer ?
#
loop_
_entity_poly.entity_id
_entity_poly.type
_entity_poly.pdbx_seq_one_letter_code
_entity_poly.pdbx_strand_id
1 'polypeptide(L)'
;VYFDSIQQVNDFYGIPTLHPMVSVLHLDRSESEEVAKYQVHYGIYAIWLKETKGCNLSYGRTPYDFDEQTVTSFEPGQTVTVEITDQSVRPRCIALLFHPDFLNRTQLGRNIQRYEFFSYSSTEALHLSEAEVGVFKQVLDMIEMELNHPIDNHTRELIVSNIELLLNYCL
;
A
#
# COMPACT_ATOMS: atom_id res chain seq x y z
N VAL A 1 -13.13 -1.82 -9.61
CA VAL A 1 -11.76 -2.28 -9.89
C VAL A 1 -11.38 -3.38 -8.91
N TYR A 2 -10.84 -4.46 -9.42
CA TYR A 2 -10.37 -5.59 -8.61
C TYR A 2 -8.85 -5.61 -8.61
N PHE A 3 -8.27 -5.55 -7.41
CA PHE A 3 -6.83 -5.67 -7.21
C PHE A 3 -6.51 -7.04 -6.61
N ASP A 4 -6.63 -8.09 -7.43
CA ASP A 4 -6.38 -9.47 -7.02
C ASP A 4 -4.93 -9.90 -7.27
N SER A 5 -4.21 -9.15 -8.09
CA SER A 5 -2.80 -9.40 -8.39
C SER A 5 -2.03 -8.09 -8.49
N ILE A 6 -0.72 -8.18 -8.34
CA ILE A 6 0.17 -7.03 -8.51
C ILE A 6 0.11 -6.50 -9.95
N GLN A 7 0.00 -7.40 -10.93
CA GLN A 7 -0.13 -7.01 -12.35
C GLN A 7 -1.35 -6.11 -12.58
N GLN A 8 -2.50 -6.45 -12.00
CA GLN A 8 -3.72 -5.65 -12.13
C GLN A 8 -3.55 -4.25 -11.55
N VAL A 9 -2.90 -4.12 -10.40
CA VAL A 9 -2.62 -2.82 -9.78
C VAL A 9 -1.73 -1.98 -10.67
N ASN A 10 -0.63 -2.56 -11.13
CA ASN A 10 0.34 -1.85 -11.95
C ASN A 10 -0.26 -1.42 -13.29
N ASP A 11 -1.05 -2.28 -13.92
CA ASP A 11 -1.75 -1.96 -15.16
C ASP A 11 -2.74 -0.80 -14.97
N PHE A 12 -3.45 -0.78 -13.85
CA PHE A 12 -4.39 0.29 -13.53
C PHE A 12 -3.71 1.65 -13.41
N TYR A 13 -2.50 1.70 -12.82
CA TYR A 13 -1.74 2.93 -12.63
C TYR A 13 -0.70 3.20 -13.72
N GLY A 14 -0.61 2.33 -14.73
CA GLY A 14 0.33 2.53 -15.85
C GLY A 14 1.79 2.33 -15.47
N ILE A 15 2.08 1.41 -14.55
CA ILE A 15 3.41 1.16 -14.00
C ILE A 15 3.90 -0.22 -14.42
N PRO A 16 5.19 -0.37 -14.80
CA PRO A 16 5.74 -1.68 -15.13
C PRO A 16 5.81 -2.60 -13.90
N THR A 17 5.57 -3.89 -14.12
CA THR A 17 5.64 -4.91 -13.08
C THR A 17 7.05 -5.46 -12.98
N LEU A 18 7.74 -5.19 -11.87
CA LEU A 18 9.10 -5.67 -11.60
C LEU A 18 9.09 -7.04 -10.90
N HIS A 19 8.09 -7.29 -10.08
CA HIS A 19 7.91 -8.52 -9.32
C HIS A 19 6.43 -8.92 -9.33
N PRO A 20 6.11 -10.21 -9.51
CA PRO A 20 4.71 -10.65 -9.58
C PRO A 20 3.95 -10.58 -8.26
N MET A 21 4.64 -10.52 -7.11
CA MET A 21 4.03 -10.63 -5.80
C MET A 21 4.16 -9.37 -4.93
N VAL A 22 5.03 -8.43 -5.29
CA VAL A 22 5.30 -7.21 -4.50
C VAL A 22 5.48 -6.02 -5.43
N SER A 23 4.95 -4.87 -5.03
CA SER A 23 5.15 -3.61 -5.73
C SER A 23 5.27 -2.45 -4.76
N VAL A 24 6.14 -1.50 -5.06
CA VAL A 24 6.15 -0.18 -4.44
C VAL A 24 5.68 0.82 -5.49
N LEU A 25 4.57 1.49 -5.21
CA LEU A 25 3.85 2.34 -6.14
C LEU A 25 4.02 3.80 -5.75
N HIS A 26 4.43 4.63 -6.71
CA HIS A 26 4.51 6.09 -6.55
C HIS A 26 3.49 6.74 -7.47
N LEU A 27 2.36 7.22 -6.92
CA LEU A 27 1.29 7.80 -7.73
C LEU A 27 1.67 9.10 -8.42
N ASP A 28 2.57 9.89 -7.82
CA ASP A 28 3.08 11.12 -8.40
C ASP A 28 3.92 10.88 -9.67
N ARG A 29 4.35 9.64 -9.90
CA ARG A 29 5.12 9.20 -11.08
C ARG A 29 4.27 8.43 -12.09
N SER A 30 2.99 8.17 -11.80
CA SER A 30 2.14 7.38 -12.68
C SER A 30 1.60 8.23 -13.83
N GLU A 31 1.48 7.62 -15.01
CA GLU A 31 0.90 8.24 -16.20
C GLU A 31 -0.58 7.88 -16.39
N SER A 32 -1.20 7.27 -15.38
CA SER A 32 -2.59 6.85 -15.46
C SER A 32 -3.56 8.04 -15.61
N GLU A 33 -4.63 7.83 -16.36
CA GLU A 33 -5.70 8.81 -16.43
C GLU A 33 -6.36 8.99 -15.07
N GLU A 34 -6.70 10.24 -14.75
CA GLU A 34 -7.35 10.55 -13.49
C GLU A 34 -8.82 10.10 -13.55
N VAL A 35 -9.15 9.15 -12.69
CA VAL A 35 -10.54 8.76 -12.44
C VAL A 35 -10.96 9.43 -11.14
N ALA A 36 -11.99 10.28 -11.19
CA ALA A 36 -12.40 11.10 -10.07
C ALA A 36 -13.01 10.29 -8.91
N LYS A 37 -13.64 9.16 -9.21
CA LYS A 37 -14.26 8.29 -8.20
C LYS A 37 -14.29 6.85 -8.69
N TYR A 38 -13.82 5.92 -7.83
CA TYR A 38 -13.83 4.50 -8.15
C TYR A 38 -13.86 3.66 -6.88
N GLN A 39 -14.29 2.41 -7.02
CA GLN A 39 -14.20 1.42 -5.95
C GLN A 39 -13.06 0.46 -6.22
N VAL A 40 -12.35 0.09 -5.16
CA VAL A 40 -11.28 -0.91 -5.20
C VAL A 40 -11.70 -2.09 -4.34
N HIS A 41 -11.67 -3.28 -4.92
CA HIS A 41 -11.84 -4.54 -4.22
C HIS A 41 -10.46 -5.18 -4.04
N TYR A 42 -9.98 -5.24 -2.82
CA TYR A 42 -8.64 -5.74 -2.53
C TYR A 42 -8.64 -7.26 -2.35
N GLY A 43 -7.83 -7.95 -3.15
CA GLY A 43 -7.46 -9.35 -2.96
C GLY A 43 -6.01 -9.50 -2.48
N ILE A 44 -5.33 -8.39 -2.26
CA ILE A 44 -3.93 -8.30 -1.81
C ILE A 44 -3.85 -7.34 -0.62
N TYR A 45 -2.71 -7.38 0.08
CA TYR A 45 -2.41 -6.39 1.11
C TYR A 45 -1.93 -5.09 0.48
N ALA A 46 -2.36 -3.96 1.02
CA ALA A 46 -1.93 -2.64 0.59
C ALA A 46 -1.71 -1.72 1.78
N ILE A 47 -0.60 -0.98 1.75
CA ILE A 47 -0.27 0.03 2.76
C ILE A 47 0.03 1.32 2.02
N TRP A 48 -0.77 2.36 2.26
CA TRP A 48 -0.68 3.64 1.58
C TRP A 48 -0.18 4.72 2.51
N LEU A 49 0.90 5.41 2.13
CA LEU A 49 1.32 6.65 2.76
C LEU A 49 0.83 7.81 1.91
N LYS A 50 -0.05 8.63 2.46
CA LYS A 50 -0.54 9.83 1.78
C LYS A 50 0.34 11.03 2.12
N GLU A 51 0.78 11.75 1.09
CA GLU A 51 1.64 12.92 1.22
C GLU A 51 0.93 14.24 0.92
N THR A 52 -0.24 14.22 0.26
CA THR A 52 -1.02 15.41 -0.10
C THR A 52 -2.48 15.29 0.25
N LYS A 53 -3.16 16.45 0.35
CA LYS A 53 -4.62 16.54 0.54
C LYS A 53 -5.36 16.40 -0.81
N GLY A 54 -6.68 16.30 -0.77
CA GLY A 54 -7.54 16.28 -1.97
C GLY A 54 -8.04 14.90 -2.38
N CYS A 55 -7.75 13.87 -1.58
CA CYS A 55 -8.25 12.53 -1.80
C CYS A 55 -9.06 12.07 -0.59
N ASN A 56 -10.29 11.64 -0.81
CA ASN A 56 -11.15 11.07 0.23
C ASN A 56 -11.30 9.57 0.04
N LEU A 57 -11.24 8.84 1.15
CA LEU A 57 -11.51 7.42 1.19
C LEU A 57 -12.74 7.15 2.06
N SER A 58 -13.52 6.16 1.67
CA SER A 58 -14.57 5.63 2.52
C SER A 58 -14.59 4.11 2.47
N TYR A 59 -14.79 3.51 3.64
CA TYR A 59 -14.96 2.07 3.79
C TYR A 59 -16.46 1.81 4.03
N GLY A 60 -17.12 1.17 3.08
CA GLY A 60 -18.57 1.05 3.08
C GLY A 60 -19.22 2.44 3.01
N ARG A 61 -19.98 2.80 4.06
CA ARG A 61 -20.61 4.13 4.19
C ARG A 61 -19.87 5.05 5.16
N THR A 62 -18.81 4.55 5.80
CA THR A 62 -18.05 5.31 6.80
C THR A 62 -16.88 6.02 6.12
N PRO A 63 -16.79 7.36 6.20
CA PRO A 63 -15.62 8.09 5.70
C PRO A 63 -14.36 7.65 6.44
N TYR A 64 -13.29 7.44 5.70
CA TYR A 64 -11.99 7.10 6.26
C TYR A 64 -11.25 8.40 6.59
N ASP A 65 -10.61 8.46 7.77
CA ASP A 65 -9.75 9.58 8.15
C ASP A 65 -8.46 9.52 7.34
N PHE A 66 -8.41 10.26 6.24
CA PHE A 66 -7.31 10.23 5.29
C PHE A 66 -6.82 11.64 5.01
N ASP A 67 -5.83 12.08 5.78
CA ASP A 67 -5.19 13.37 5.66
C ASP A 67 -3.71 13.19 5.28
N GLU A 68 -2.97 14.30 5.09
CA GLU A 68 -1.56 14.21 4.74
C GLU A 68 -0.73 13.58 5.88
N GLN A 69 0.35 12.90 5.52
CA GLN A 69 1.23 12.16 6.44
C GLN A 69 0.50 11.07 7.22
N THR A 70 -0.53 10.50 6.63
CA THR A 70 -1.26 9.39 7.22
C THR A 70 -0.96 8.10 6.46
N VAL A 71 -1.04 6.98 7.19
CA VAL A 71 -0.94 5.64 6.63
C VAL A 71 -2.28 4.96 6.75
N THR A 72 -2.77 4.44 5.63
CA THR A 72 -3.95 3.58 5.57
C THR A 72 -3.55 2.21 5.08
N SER A 73 -4.20 1.17 5.55
CA SER A 73 -3.88 -0.20 5.18
C SER A 73 -5.13 -1.01 4.90
N PHE A 74 -5.00 -1.93 3.96
CA PHE A 74 -6.09 -2.80 3.53
C PHE A 74 -5.62 -4.23 3.44
N GLU A 75 -6.51 -5.16 3.80
CA GLU A 75 -6.25 -6.60 3.68
C GLU A 75 -7.17 -7.22 2.62
N PRO A 76 -6.85 -8.45 2.15
CA PRO A 76 -7.72 -9.15 1.21
C PRO A 76 -9.16 -9.25 1.71
N GLY A 77 -10.12 -8.98 0.82
CA GLY A 77 -11.54 -9.00 1.11
C GLY A 77 -12.17 -7.64 1.42
N GLN A 78 -11.37 -6.59 1.55
CA GLN A 78 -11.88 -5.23 1.80
C GLN A 78 -12.23 -4.51 0.50
N THR A 79 -13.28 -3.68 0.56
CA THR A 79 -13.71 -2.81 -0.53
C THR A 79 -13.66 -1.37 -0.08
N VAL A 80 -13.04 -0.50 -0.88
CA VAL A 80 -12.81 0.90 -0.56
C VAL A 80 -13.28 1.76 -1.71
N THR A 81 -13.97 2.87 -1.40
CA THR A 81 -14.29 3.91 -2.37
C THR A 81 -13.24 5.01 -2.29
N VAL A 82 -12.62 5.31 -3.44
CA VAL A 82 -11.65 6.39 -3.58
C VAL A 82 -12.31 7.53 -4.34
N GLU A 83 -12.25 8.73 -3.79
CA GLU A 83 -12.77 9.93 -4.44
C GLU A 83 -11.72 11.05 -4.41
N ILE A 84 -11.41 11.59 -5.58
CA ILE A 84 -10.49 12.71 -5.72
C ILE A 84 -11.36 13.98 -5.77
N THR A 85 -11.31 14.78 -4.69
CA THR A 85 -12.17 15.96 -4.52
C THR A 85 -11.65 17.19 -5.25
N ASP A 86 -10.34 17.28 -5.45
CA ASP A 86 -9.71 18.39 -6.17
C ASP A 86 -8.90 17.83 -7.34
N GLN A 87 -9.44 17.90 -8.54
CA GLN A 87 -8.81 17.38 -9.74
C GLN A 87 -7.65 18.27 -10.25
N SER A 88 -7.50 19.48 -9.69
CA SER A 88 -6.37 20.35 -10.01
C SER A 88 -5.09 19.92 -9.28
N VAL A 89 -5.22 19.13 -8.21
CA VAL A 89 -4.11 18.62 -7.42
C VAL A 89 -3.92 17.13 -7.71
N ARG A 90 -2.73 16.76 -8.17
CA ARG A 90 -2.38 15.36 -8.38
C ARG A 90 -2.07 14.71 -7.03
N PRO A 91 -2.78 13.64 -6.61
CA PRO A 91 -2.48 12.99 -5.34
C PRO A 91 -1.05 12.45 -5.32
N ARG A 92 -0.34 12.69 -4.22
CA ARG A 92 0.99 12.14 -4.00
C ARG A 92 0.89 11.11 -2.90
N CYS A 93 1.02 9.85 -3.31
CA CYS A 93 0.95 8.70 -2.42
C CYS A 93 2.06 7.72 -2.75
N ILE A 94 2.56 7.03 -1.75
CA ILE A 94 3.45 5.89 -1.92
C ILE A 94 2.74 4.70 -1.31
N ALA A 95 2.71 3.58 -2.03
CA ALA A 95 2.08 2.37 -1.56
C ALA A 95 3.00 1.18 -1.63
N LEU A 96 2.91 0.32 -0.62
CA LEU A 96 3.46 -1.02 -0.65
C LEU A 96 2.29 -1.98 -0.83
N LEU A 97 2.38 -2.81 -1.87
CA LEU A 97 1.38 -3.84 -2.16
C LEU A 97 2.08 -5.19 -2.23
N PHE A 98 1.47 -6.20 -1.61
CA PHE A 98 2.02 -7.54 -1.66
C PHE A 98 0.92 -8.59 -1.63
N HIS A 99 1.13 -9.66 -2.40
CA HIS A 99 0.20 -10.78 -2.46
C HIS A 99 0.35 -11.66 -1.22
N PRO A 100 -0.75 -12.18 -0.65
CA PRO A 100 -0.66 -13.07 0.52
C PRO A 100 0.25 -14.27 0.33
N ASP A 101 0.30 -14.85 -0.88
CA ASP A 101 1.13 -16.01 -1.17
C ASP A 101 2.63 -15.72 -1.07
N PHE A 102 3.05 -14.45 -1.17
CA PHE A 102 4.45 -14.06 -0.98
C PHE A 102 4.93 -14.35 0.44
N LEU A 103 4.01 -14.36 1.41
CA LEU A 103 4.31 -14.61 2.81
C LEU A 103 4.23 -16.09 3.19
N ASN A 104 3.88 -16.99 2.26
CA ASN A 104 3.77 -18.41 2.53
C ASN A 104 5.11 -18.95 3.06
N ARG A 105 5.03 -19.77 4.11
CA ARG A 105 6.17 -20.39 4.79
C ARG A 105 7.09 -19.39 5.50
N THR A 106 6.60 -18.18 5.79
CA THR A 106 7.35 -17.19 6.56
C THR A 106 6.73 -16.98 7.93
N GLN A 107 7.53 -16.48 8.88
CA GLN A 107 7.05 -16.10 10.21
C GLN A 107 6.01 -15.00 10.11
N LEU A 108 6.23 -14.01 9.23
CA LEU A 108 5.28 -12.93 9.01
C LEU A 108 3.94 -13.46 8.50
N GLY A 109 3.94 -14.41 7.57
CA GLY A 109 2.71 -15.02 7.06
C GLY A 109 1.87 -15.69 8.14
N ARG A 110 2.51 -16.27 9.16
CA ARG A 110 1.81 -16.86 10.31
C ARG A 110 1.25 -15.82 11.27
N ASN A 111 1.88 -14.64 11.34
CA ASN A 111 1.59 -13.61 12.34
C ASN A 111 0.87 -12.39 11.79
N ILE A 112 0.66 -12.29 10.48
CA ILE A 112 0.15 -11.06 9.85
C ILE A 112 -1.22 -10.66 10.39
N GLN A 113 -2.06 -11.61 10.77
CA GLN A 113 -3.37 -11.32 11.33
C GLN A 113 -3.34 -10.72 12.73
N ARG A 114 -2.19 -10.72 13.38
CA ARG A 114 -1.99 -10.04 14.67
C ARG A 114 -1.84 -8.53 14.53
N TYR A 115 -1.62 -8.02 13.32
CA TYR A 115 -1.52 -6.59 13.07
C TYR A 115 -2.93 -6.01 12.91
N GLU A 116 -3.42 -5.43 13.99
CA GLU A 116 -4.81 -4.95 14.10
C GLU A 116 -5.17 -3.84 13.12
N PHE A 117 -4.18 -3.07 12.64
CA PHE A 117 -4.45 -1.97 11.72
C PHE A 117 -4.96 -2.45 10.34
N PHE A 118 -4.85 -3.74 10.02
CA PHE A 118 -5.52 -4.33 8.86
C PHE A 118 -6.99 -4.69 9.14
N SER A 119 -7.43 -4.61 10.40
CA SER A 119 -8.75 -5.06 10.83
C SER A 119 -9.89 -4.23 10.24
N TYR A 120 -11.02 -4.88 9.97
CA TYR A 120 -12.25 -4.22 9.55
C TYR A 120 -12.81 -3.21 10.53
N SER A 121 -12.47 -3.33 11.81
CA SER A 121 -12.93 -2.41 12.85
C SER A 121 -12.19 -1.08 12.83
N SER A 122 -11.06 -1.00 12.15
CA SER A 122 -10.25 0.22 12.09
C SER A 122 -10.67 1.05 10.88
N THR A 123 -11.30 2.20 11.12
CA THR A 123 -11.60 3.21 10.09
C THR A 123 -10.69 4.43 10.21
N GLU A 124 -9.76 4.41 11.15
CA GLU A 124 -8.84 5.50 11.41
C GLU A 124 -7.49 5.24 10.74
N ALA A 125 -6.96 6.27 10.08
CA ALA A 125 -5.61 6.23 9.55
C ALA A 125 -4.59 6.49 10.66
N LEU A 126 -3.39 5.92 10.51
CA LEU A 126 -2.28 6.26 11.38
C LEU A 126 -1.68 7.60 10.97
N HIS A 127 -1.55 8.52 11.93
CA HIS A 127 -0.87 9.79 11.71
C HIS A 127 0.60 9.66 12.10
N LEU A 128 1.50 9.97 11.16
CA LEU A 128 2.94 9.84 11.38
C LEU A 128 3.59 11.21 11.61
N SER A 129 4.60 11.26 12.48
CA SER A 129 5.50 12.40 12.58
C SER A 129 6.42 12.46 11.34
N GLU A 130 7.09 13.60 11.13
CA GLU A 130 8.07 13.74 10.04
C GLU A 130 9.19 12.71 10.13
N ALA A 131 9.67 12.43 11.33
CA ALA A 131 10.69 11.41 11.56
C ALA A 131 10.21 10.02 11.18
N GLU A 132 8.98 9.67 11.57
CA GLU A 132 8.36 8.39 11.22
C GLU A 132 8.12 8.24 9.72
N VAL A 133 7.68 9.31 9.04
CA VAL A 133 7.55 9.33 7.57
C VAL A 133 8.91 9.07 6.91
N GLY A 134 9.98 9.67 7.43
CA GLY A 134 11.33 9.45 6.93
C GLY A 134 11.75 7.98 7.02
N VAL A 135 11.52 7.35 8.16
CA VAL A 135 11.81 5.92 8.36
C VAL A 135 10.96 5.06 7.43
N PHE A 136 9.67 5.35 7.32
CA PHE A 136 8.75 4.64 6.44
C PHE A 136 9.24 4.66 4.99
N LYS A 137 9.61 5.84 4.50
CA LYS A 137 10.14 5.99 3.14
C LYS A 137 11.46 5.25 2.94
N GLN A 138 12.35 5.26 3.93
CA GLN A 138 13.61 4.52 3.86
C GLN A 138 13.37 3.02 3.70
N VAL A 139 12.44 2.45 4.46
CA VAL A 139 12.11 1.03 4.34
C VAL A 139 11.53 0.71 2.96
N LEU A 140 10.65 1.56 2.44
CA LEU A 140 10.11 1.41 1.09
C LEU A 140 11.20 1.48 0.02
N ASP A 141 12.15 2.40 0.16
CA ASP A 141 13.29 2.51 -0.77
C ASP A 141 14.16 1.24 -0.74
N MET A 142 14.37 0.65 0.43
CA MET A 142 15.10 -0.62 0.55
C MET A 142 14.38 -1.75 -0.18
N ILE A 143 13.06 -1.82 -0.08
CA ILE A 143 12.26 -2.81 -0.81
C ILE A 143 12.38 -2.57 -2.32
N GLU A 144 12.27 -1.33 -2.78
CA GLU A 144 12.42 -1.00 -4.19
C GLU A 144 13.80 -1.41 -4.74
N MET A 145 14.85 -1.19 -3.98
CA MET A 145 16.20 -1.62 -4.37
C MET A 145 16.25 -3.12 -4.62
N GLU A 146 15.66 -3.91 -3.72
CA GLU A 146 15.63 -5.37 -3.87
C GLU A 146 14.78 -5.80 -5.07
N LEU A 147 13.70 -5.09 -5.39
CA LEU A 147 12.86 -5.38 -6.55
C LEU A 147 13.58 -5.13 -7.89
N ASN A 148 14.60 -4.30 -7.91
CA ASN A 148 15.40 -4.01 -9.10
C ASN A 148 16.57 -4.98 -9.29
N HIS A 149 16.80 -5.89 -8.35
CA HIS A 149 17.81 -6.95 -8.46
C HIS A 149 17.18 -8.25 -8.98
N PRO A 150 17.99 -9.19 -9.54
CA PRO A 150 17.50 -10.52 -9.84
C PRO A 150 16.93 -11.18 -8.59
N ILE A 151 15.75 -11.79 -8.74
CA ILE A 151 14.99 -12.33 -7.61
C ILE A 151 15.51 -13.73 -7.29
N ASP A 152 16.00 -13.92 -6.07
CA ASP A 152 16.37 -15.21 -5.50
C ASP A 152 15.79 -15.37 -4.08
N ASN A 153 16.10 -16.47 -3.41
CA ASN A 153 15.60 -16.71 -2.05
C ASN A 153 16.09 -15.69 -1.03
N HIS A 154 17.29 -15.18 -1.21
CA HIS A 154 17.85 -14.15 -0.32
C HIS A 154 17.13 -12.81 -0.51
N THR A 155 16.85 -12.43 -1.74
CA THR A 155 16.05 -11.25 -2.07
C THR A 155 14.66 -11.32 -1.42
N ARG A 156 14.01 -12.48 -1.52
CA ARG A 156 12.70 -12.70 -0.90
C ARG A 156 12.76 -12.50 0.61
N GLU A 157 13.75 -13.08 1.29
CA GLU A 157 13.92 -12.95 2.74
C GLU A 157 14.13 -11.49 3.15
N LEU A 158 14.93 -10.73 2.41
CA LEU A 158 15.16 -9.31 2.66
C LEU A 158 13.89 -8.50 2.50
N ILE A 159 13.11 -8.75 1.46
CA ILE A 159 11.84 -8.04 1.25
C ILE A 159 10.85 -8.35 2.37
N VAL A 160 10.69 -9.62 2.74
CA VAL A 160 9.78 -10.02 3.83
C VAL A 160 10.20 -9.38 5.16
N SER A 161 11.51 -9.35 5.45
CA SER A 161 12.03 -8.72 6.67
C SER A 161 11.76 -7.21 6.69
N ASN A 162 11.89 -6.55 5.56
CA ASN A 162 11.57 -5.12 5.44
C ASN A 162 10.08 -4.84 5.58
N ILE A 163 9.22 -5.69 5.04
CA ILE A 163 7.77 -5.60 5.24
C ILE A 163 7.44 -5.74 6.72
N GLU A 164 8.00 -6.73 7.39
CA GLU A 164 7.80 -6.93 8.83
C GLU A 164 8.25 -5.73 9.65
N LEU A 165 9.42 -5.17 9.32
CA LEU A 165 9.93 -3.96 9.96
C LEU A 165 8.95 -2.80 9.79
N LEU A 166 8.44 -2.59 8.59
CA LEU A 166 7.46 -1.54 8.29
C LEU A 166 6.19 -1.71 9.12
N LEU A 167 5.66 -2.93 9.18
CA LEU A 167 4.46 -3.25 9.96
C LEU A 167 4.68 -3.01 11.47
N ASN A 168 5.87 -3.32 11.97
CA ASN A 168 6.21 -3.07 13.38
C ASN A 168 6.25 -1.57 13.70
N TYR A 169 6.65 -0.73 12.76
CA TYR A 169 6.57 0.72 12.93
C TYR A 169 5.14 1.26 12.94
N CYS A 170 4.18 0.51 12.42
CA CYS A 170 2.77 0.89 12.38
C CYS A 170 1.97 0.43 13.61
N LEU A 171 2.61 -0.21 14.56
CA LEU A 171 1.93 -0.66 15.79
C LEU A 171 1.68 0.47 16.79
#